data_70ece222d72542536c60d6c9d16084ce
#
_entry.id   70ece222d72542536c60d6c9d16084ce
#
_cell.length_a   1.000
_cell.length_b   1.000
_cell.length_c   1.000
_cell.angle_alpha   90.00
_cell.angle_beta   90.00
_cell.angle_gamma   90.00
#
_symmetry.space_group_name_H-M   'P 1'
#
loop_
_entity.id
_entity.type
_entity.pdbx_description
1 polymer ?
#
loop_
_entity_poly.entity_id
_entity_poly.type
_entity_poly.pdbx_seq_one_letter_code
_entity_poly.pdbx_strand_id
1 'polypeptide(L)'
;MTTLPMTMTTLCYLEQNDSYLMMHRVKKKQDMNQDKWIGVGGHAEDYESPEDCLLREVQEETGLTLTDYRFRGIVTFAMKDVETQYMCLYTADGFSGTPVECDEGTLEWVDMDRIEELNLWEGDKIFF
;
A
#
# COMPACT_ATOMS: atom_id res chain seq x y z
N MET A 1 26.18 14.99 15.40
CA MET A 1 25.31 15.10 14.21
C MET A 1 24.08 14.21 14.41
N THR A 2 22.91 14.78 14.21
CA THR A 2 21.66 14.05 14.40
C THR A 2 21.17 13.54 13.04
N THR A 3 20.86 12.25 12.97
CA THR A 3 20.31 11.63 11.77
C THR A 3 18.79 11.57 11.90
N LEU A 4 18.08 11.96 10.87
CA LEU A 4 16.63 11.81 10.85
C LEU A 4 16.27 10.32 10.82
N PRO A 5 15.15 9.93 11.46
CA PRO A 5 14.71 8.54 11.41
C PRO A 5 14.46 8.08 9.98
N MET A 6 14.70 6.81 9.75
CA MET A 6 14.38 6.14 8.50
C MET A 6 13.40 5.02 8.78
N THR A 7 12.39 4.90 7.95
CA THR A 7 11.43 3.80 8.06
C THR A 7 11.31 3.08 6.72
N MET A 8 10.98 1.80 6.81
CA MET A 8 10.70 0.99 5.63
C MET A 8 9.22 0.65 5.63
N THR A 9 8.61 0.84 4.47
CA THR A 9 7.21 0.49 4.26
C THR A 9 7.08 -0.39 3.04
N THR A 10 5.92 -1.00 2.87
CA THR A 10 5.57 -1.72 1.65
C THR A 10 4.28 -1.16 1.10
N LEU A 11 4.13 -1.27 -0.20
CA LEU A 11 2.89 -0.96 -0.89
C LEU A 11 2.69 -1.99 -1.97
N CYS A 12 1.48 -2.52 -2.05
CA CYS A 12 1.13 -3.55 -3.02
C CYS A 12 -0.12 -3.17 -3.77
N TYR A 13 -0.07 -3.30 -5.09
CA TYR A 13 -1.25 -3.23 -5.94
C TYR A 13 -1.61 -4.63 -6.39
N LEU A 14 -2.70 -5.18 -5.83
CA LEU A 14 -3.23 -6.48 -6.24
C LEU A 14 -4.03 -6.29 -7.52
N GLU A 15 -3.81 -7.16 -8.48
CA GLU A 15 -4.42 -7.07 -9.82
C GLU A 15 -5.32 -8.27 -10.07
N GLN A 16 -6.50 -8.00 -10.62
CA GLN A 16 -7.44 -9.04 -11.04
C GLN A 16 -8.38 -8.46 -12.08
N ASN A 17 -8.54 -9.13 -13.22
CA ASN A 17 -9.50 -8.73 -14.27
C ASN A 17 -9.38 -7.27 -14.68
N ASP A 18 -8.14 -6.81 -14.93
CA ASP A 18 -7.82 -5.42 -15.30
C ASP A 18 -8.24 -4.39 -14.27
N SER A 19 -8.31 -4.81 -13.00
CA SER A 19 -8.61 -3.94 -11.87
C SER A 19 -7.53 -4.04 -10.81
N TYR A 20 -7.39 -2.98 -10.03
CA TYR A 20 -6.55 -2.96 -8.83
C TYR A 20 -7.43 -2.95 -7.59
N LEU A 21 -7.00 -3.66 -6.55
CA LEU A 21 -7.64 -3.57 -5.25
C LEU A 21 -7.14 -2.32 -4.53
N MET A 22 -8.04 -1.38 -4.34
CA MET A 22 -7.71 -0.09 -3.73
C MET A 22 -8.43 0.05 -2.40
N MET A 23 -7.78 0.71 -1.46
CA MET A 23 -8.37 1.05 -0.16
C MET A 23 -8.73 2.53 -0.15
N HIS A 24 -10.00 2.82 0.13
CA HIS A 24 -10.46 4.17 0.35
C HIS A 24 -10.43 4.46 1.84
N ARG A 25 -9.54 5.35 2.26
CA ARG A 25 -9.25 5.65 3.67
C ARG A 25 -10.32 6.57 4.25
N VAL A 26 -11.44 6.00 4.66
CA VAL A 26 -12.60 6.79 5.14
C VAL A 26 -13.00 6.48 6.58
N LYS A 27 -12.39 5.47 7.21
CA LYS A 27 -12.83 5.01 8.53
C LYS A 27 -12.14 5.72 9.70
N LYS A 28 -10.94 6.29 9.49
CA LYS A 28 -10.20 7.01 10.54
C LYS A 28 -10.26 8.51 10.27
N LYS A 29 -10.84 9.25 11.19
CA LYS A 29 -11.11 10.69 10.99
C LYS A 29 -9.86 11.57 10.98
N GLN A 30 -8.79 11.17 11.68
CA GLN A 30 -7.56 11.97 11.78
C GLN A 30 -6.40 11.32 11.03
N ASP A 31 -6.70 10.48 10.08
CA ASP A 31 -5.71 9.86 9.23
C ASP A 31 -5.22 10.86 8.18
N MET A 32 -3.90 11.02 8.03
CA MET A 32 -3.32 11.88 7.00
C MET A 32 -3.70 11.44 5.59
N ASN A 33 -4.08 10.17 5.43
CA ASN A 33 -4.55 9.62 4.16
C ASN A 33 -6.07 9.66 4.03
N GLN A 34 -6.77 10.37 4.95
CA GLN A 34 -8.22 10.41 4.93
C GLN A 34 -8.76 10.83 3.57
N ASP A 35 -9.78 10.11 3.09
CA ASP A 35 -10.40 10.28 1.78
C ASP A 35 -9.48 10.01 0.59
N LYS A 36 -8.27 9.49 0.83
CA LYS A 36 -7.38 9.06 -0.25
C LYS A 36 -7.62 7.60 -0.61
N TRP A 37 -7.40 7.31 -1.87
CA TRP A 37 -7.36 5.93 -2.36
C TRP A 37 -5.91 5.49 -2.44
N ILE A 38 -5.59 4.37 -1.82
CA ILE A 38 -4.20 3.87 -1.78
C ILE A 38 -4.17 2.37 -2.06
N GLY A 39 -3.00 1.87 -2.38
CA GLY A 39 -2.76 0.44 -2.40
C GLY A 39 -2.71 -0.12 -0.98
N VAL A 40 -2.36 -1.38 -0.87
CA VAL A 40 -2.33 -2.11 0.41
C VAL A 40 -0.90 -2.21 0.90
N GLY A 41 -0.66 -1.88 2.17
CA GLY A 41 0.67 -1.98 2.75
C GLY A 41 0.77 -1.23 4.05
N GLY A 42 1.99 -1.12 4.57
CA GLY A 42 2.24 -0.44 5.82
C GLY A 42 3.69 -0.49 6.25
N HIS A 43 3.94 -0.13 7.49
CA HIS A 43 5.29 -0.08 8.06
C HIS A 43 5.80 -1.46 8.44
N ALA A 44 7.08 -1.71 8.14
CA ALA A 44 7.74 -2.93 8.62
C ALA A 44 7.90 -2.87 10.13
N GLU A 45 7.72 -4.01 10.76
CA GLU A 45 7.99 -4.19 12.18
C GLU A 45 9.47 -4.53 12.38
N ASP A 46 9.95 -4.46 13.63
CA ASP A 46 11.32 -4.80 13.94
C ASP A 46 11.65 -6.23 13.48
N TYR A 47 12.81 -6.38 12.86
CA TYR A 47 13.31 -7.67 12.34
C TYR A 47 12.51 -8.24 11.19
N GLU A 48 11.60 -7.49 10.63
CA GLU A 48 10.78 -7.93 9.52
C GLU A 48 11.42 -7.57 8.18
N SER A 49 11.50 -8.54 7.28
CA SER A 49 11.95 -8.27 5.91
C SER A 49 10.85 -7.57 5.11
N PRO A 50 11.19 -6.93 3.98
CA PRO A 50 10.15 -6.36 3.12
C PRO A 50 9.08 -7.36 2.70
N GLU A 51 9.47 -8.60 2.38
CA GLU A 51 8.51 -9.63 1.98
C GLU A 51 7.61 -10.05 3.12
N ASP A 52 8.17 -10.21 4.33
CA ASP A 52 7.37 -10.55 5.50
C ASP A 52 6.38 -9.43 5.83
N CYS A 53 6.83 -8.19 5.71
CA CYS A 53 5.96 -7.01 5.88
C CYS A 53 4.84 -7.02 4.86
N LEU A 54 5.16 -7.26 3.60
CA LEU A 54 4.18 -7.33 2.51
C LEU A 54 3.10 -8.37 2.81
N LEU A 55 3.51 -9.60 3.11
CA LEU A 55 2.57 -10.70 3.34
C LEU A 55 1.69 -10.43 4.55
N ARG A 56 2.27 -9.93 5.62
CA ARG A 56 1.53 -9.62 6.85
C ARG A 56 0.52 -8.50 6.63
N GLU A 57 0.97 -7.38 6.04
CA GLU A 57 0.10 -6.21 5.83
C GLU A 57 -1.05 -6.52 4.88
N VAL A 58 -0.79 -7.25 3.81
CA VAL A 58 -1.88 -7.64 2.88
C VAL A 58 -2.90 -8.51 3.62
N GLN A 59 -2.45 -9.46 4.43
CA GLN A 59 -3.36 -10.31 5.18
C GLN A 59 -4.16 -9.52 6.21
N GLU A 60 -3.51 -8.63 6.95
CA GLU A 60 -4.19 -7.82 7.97
C GLU A 60 -5.23 -6.88 7.37
N GLU A 61 -4.89 -6.25 6.25
CA GLU A 61 -5.76 -5.24 5.64
C GLU A 61 -6.84 -5.81 4.73
N THR A 62 -6.59 -6.96 4.10
CA THR A 62 -7.52 -7.51 3.11
C THR A 62 -8.05 -8.90 3.44
N GLY A 63 -7.38 -9.63 4.31
CA GLY A 63 -7.69 -11.04 4.55
C GLY A 63 -7.15 -11.98 3.48
N LEU A 64 -6.44 -11.46 2.50
CA LEU A 64 -5.91 -12.26 1.40
C LEU A 64 -4.50 -12.74 1.69
N THR A 65 -4.16 -13.93 1.17
CA THR A 65 -2.82 -14.50 1.23
C THR A 65 -2.21 -14.43 -0.16
N LEU A 66 -1.12 -13.70 -0.33
CA LEU A 66 -0.44 -13.60 -1.62
C LEU A 66 0.28 -14.89 -1.97
N THR A 67 0.20 -15.30 -3.22
CA THR A 67 0.89 -16.47 -3.77
C THR A 67 1.86 -16.09 -4.87
N ASP A 68 1.54 -15.08 -5.67
CA ASP A 68 2.39 -14.59 -6.76
C ASP A 68 2.47 -13.08 -6.67
N TYR A 69 3.68 -12.58 -6.48
CA TYR A 69 3.93 -11.15 -6.37
C TYR A 69 5.32 -10.82 -6.93
N ARG A 70 5.50 -9.56 -7.30
CA ARG A 70 6.75 -9.08 -7.87
C ARG A 70 7.19 -7.79 -7.19
N PHE A 71 8.47 -7.73 -6.86
CA PHE A 71 9.11 -6.50 -6.43
C PHE A 71 9.28 -5.57 -7.63
N ARG A 72 8.83 -4.33 -7.51
CA ARG A 72 8.89 -3.35 -8.60
C ARG A 72 9.94 -2.27 -8.39
N GLY A 73 10.36 -2.03 -7.17
CA GLY A 73 11.36 -1.03 -6.88
C GLY A 73 11.19 -0.41 -5.51
N ILE A 74 12.08 0.53 -5.21
CA ILE A 74 12.04 1.28 -3.96
C ILE A 74 11.74 2.73 -4.31
N VAL A 75 10.74 3.30 -3.65
CA VAL A 75 10.40 4.71 -3.77
C VAL A 75 10.81 5.41 -2.48
N THR A 76 11.57 6.46 -2.61
CA THR A 76 12.04 7.24 -1.46
C THR A 76 11.13 8.45 -1.27
N PHE A 77 10.54 8.55 -0.09
CA PHE A 77 9.79 9.73 0.31
C PHE A 77 10.63 10.49 1.33
N ALA A 78 11.17 11.63 0.92
CA ALA A 78 11.99 12.47 1.76
C ALA A 78 11.35 13.84 1.89
N MET A 79 11.09 14.25 3.13
CA MET A 79 10.55 15.57 3.43
C MET A 79 11.48 16.26 4.42
N LYS A 80 11.63 17.58 4.27
CA LYS A 80 12.50 18.35 5.14
C LYS A 80 12.05 18.21 6.61
N ASP A 81 13.00 17.89 7.48
CA ASP A 81 12.82 17.80 8.92
C ASP A 81 11.84 16.71 9.41
N VAL A 82 11.48 15.76 8.54
CA VAL A 82 10.71 14.58 8.90
C VAL A 82 11.46 13.32 8.50
N GLU A 83 10.93 12.16 8.91
CA GLU A 83 11.55 10.89 8.60
C GLU A 83 11.61 10.64 7.10
N THR A 84 12.66 9.94 6.67
CA THR A 84 12.75 9.43 5.31
C THR A 84 12.11 8.06 5.26
N GLN A 85 11.22 7.86 4.30
CA GLN A 85 10.50 6.61 4.13
C GLN A 85 10.97 5.92 2.86
N TYR A 86 11.43 4.68 3.01
CA TYR A 86 11.77 3.83 1.86
C TYR A 86 10.65 2.84 1.67
N MET A 87 9.91 3.00 0.58
CA MET A 87 8.77 2.17 0.29
C MET A 87 9.13 1.13 -0.76
N CYS A 88 8.99 -0.15 -0.40
CA CYS A 88 9.16 -1.25 -1.34
C CYS A 88 7.83 -1.46 -2.06
N LEU A 89 7.84 -1.25 -3.36
CA LEU A 89 6.65 -1.35 -4.21
C LEU A 89 6.55 -2.74 -4.83
N TYR A 90 5.37 -3.34 -4.69
CA TYR A 90 5.06 -4.66 -5.23
C TYR A 90 3.79 -4.61 -6.04
N THR A 91 3.67 -5.55 -6.99
CA THR A 91 2.41 -5.89 -7.62
C THR A 91 2.14 -7.36 -7.38
N ALA A 92 0.88 -7.77 -7.29
CA ALA A 92 0.51 -9.15 -7.06
C ALA A 92 -0.69 -9.52 -7.92
N ASP A 93 -0.59 -10.66 -8.60
CA ASP A 93 -1.68 -11.19 -9.43
C ASP A 93 -2.14 -12.58 -9.00
N GLY A 94 -1.51 -13.15 -7.96
CA GLY A 94 -1.91 -14.42 -7.39
C GLY A 94 -2.16 -14.29 -5.90
N PHE A 95 -3.34 -14.68 -5.46
CA PHE A 95 -3.72 -14.65 -4.05
C PHE A 95 -4.89 -15.60 -3.81
N SER A 96 -5.07 -15.98 -2.54
CA SER A 96 -6.18 -16.83 -2.12
C SER A 96 -6.98 -16.14 -1.01
N GLY A 97 -8.22 -16.56 -0.86
CA GLY A 97 -9.11 -16.00 0.15
C GLY A 97 -10.14 -15.06 -0.44
N THR A 98 -10.94 -14.48 0.42
CA THR A 98 -11.97 -13.50 0.05
C THR A 98 -11.65 -12.20 0.78
N PRO A 99 -11.65 -11.05 0.09
CA PRO A 99 -11.36 -9.78 0.73
C PRO A 99 -12.33 -9.49 1.86
N VAL A 100 -11.79 -9.01 3.00
CA VAL A 100 -12.56 -8.53 4.13
C VAL A 100 -12.09 -7.13 4.45
N GLU A 101 -13.02 -6.27 4.88
CA GLU A 101 -12.67 -4.90 5.22
C GLU A 101 -11.90 -4.83 6.53
N CYS A 102 -10.97 -3.88 6.60
CA CYS A 102 -10.23 -3.57 7.82
C CYS A 102 -10.79 -2.32 8.49
N ASP A 103 -10.16 -1.91 9.60
CA ASP A 103 -10.59 -0.73 10.36
C ASP A 103 -10.19 0.59 9.72
N GLU A 104 -9.36 0.57 8.69
CA GLU A 104 -8.79 1.78 8.11
C GLU A 104 -9.60 2.35 6.95
N GLY A 105 -10.31 1.51 6.23
CA GLY A 105 -11.06 1.96 5.08
C GLY A 105 -11.86 0.85 4.44
N THR A 106 -12.43 1.16 3.28
CA THR A 106 -13.16 0.20 2.47
C THR A 106 -12.30 -0.26 1.30
N LEU A 107 -12.43 -1.53 0.92
CA LEU A 107 -11.73 -2.12 -0.20
C LEU A 107 -12.63 -2.18 -1.41
N GLU A 108 -12.07 -1.85 -2.58
CA GLU A 108 -12.83 -1.89 -3.82
C GLU A 108 -11.91 -2.23 -4.98
N TRP A 109 -12.39 -3.08 -5.88
CA TRP A 109 -11.73 -3.34 -7.14
C TRP A 109 -12.04 -2.21 -8.10
N VAL A 110 -11.02 -1.48 -8.54
CA VAL A 110 -11.18 -0.33 -9.42
C VAL A 110 -10.53 -0.63 -10.77
N ASP A 111 -11.27 -0.44 -11.85
CA ASP A 111 -10.74 -0.65 -13.20
C ASP A 111 -9.47 0.19 -13.41
N MET A 112 -8.47 -0.41 -14.04
CA MET A 112 -7.21 0.28 -14.31
C MET A 112 -7.42 1.58 -15.09
N ASP A 113 -8.40 1.61 -15.99
CA ASP A 113 -8.71 2.79 -16.78
C ASP A 113 -9.32 3.93 -15.95
N ARG A 114 -9.74 3.64 -14.73
CA ARG A 114 -10.41 4.62 -13.87
C ARG A 114 -9.57 5.05 -12.67
N ILE A 115 -8.37 4.52 -12.54
CA ILE A 115 -7.50 4.80 -11.38
C ILE A 115 -7.23 6.29 -11.24
N GLU A 116 -6.98 6.99 -12.36
CA GLU A 116 -6.65 8.42 -12.31
C GLU A 116 -7.82 9.31 -11.89
N GLU A 117 -9.04 8.79 -11.92
CA GLU A 117 -10.22 9.52 -11.45
C GLU A 117 -10.32 9.55 -9.93
N LEU A 118 -9.55 8.71 -9.24
CA LEU A 118 -9.59 8.61 -7.78
C LEU A 118 -8.81 9.73 -7.12
N ASN A 119 -9.15 10.03 -5.87
CA ASN A 119 -8.41 10.97 -5.04
C ASN A 119 -7.13 10.31 -4.55
N LEU A 120 -6.09 10.32 -5.39
CA LEU A 120 -4.79 9.74 -5.11
C LEU A 120 -3.82 10.81 -4.61
N TRP A 121 -2.77 10.35 -3.90
CA TRP A 121 -1.60 11.20 -3.70
C TRP A 121 -0.94 11.45 -5.06
N GLU A 122 -0.51 12.69 -5.31
CA GLU A 122 0.10 13.04 -6.59
C GLU A 122 1.32 12.15 -6.92
N GLY A 123 2.13 11.86 -5.91
CA GLY A 123 3.29 10.98 -6.10
C GLY A 123 2.91 9.56 -6.50
N ASP A 124 1.76 9.09 -6.08
CA ASP A 124 1.32 7.72 -6.39
C ASP A 124 0.89 7.57 -7.85
N LYS A 125 0.56 8.65 -8.53
CA LYS A 125 0.13 8.58 -9.92
C LYS A 125 1.22 8.08 -10.86
N ILE A 126 2.48 8.20 -10.46
CA ILE A 126 3.60 7.73 -11.29
C ILE A 126 3.70 6.20 -11.32
N PHE A 127 3.01 5.50 -10.44
CA PHE A 127 3.06 4.03 -10.37
C PHE A 127 2.16 3.35 -11.40
N PHE A 128 1.28 4.09 -12.03
CA PHE A 128 0.27 3.53 -12.93
C PHE A 128 0.52 3.82 -14.40
#